data_c5e1aa44fa5d25f614cb6ed0fdaaab6d
#
_entry.id   c5e1aa44fa5d25f614cb6ed0fdaaab6d
#
_cell.length_a   1.000
_cell.length_b   1.000
_cell.length_c   1.000
_cell.angle_alpha   90.00
_cell.angle_beta   90.00
_cell.angle_gamma   90.00
#
_symmetry.space_group_name_H-M   'P 1'
#
loop_
_entity.id
_entity.type
_entity.pdbx_description
1 polymer ?
#
loop_
_entity_poly.entity_id
_entity_poly.type
_entity_poly.pdbx_seq_one_letter_code
_entity_poly.pdbx_strand_id
1 'polypeptide(L)'
;EVRDGVAVITMNNPPVNGLGNALRKALMELLQKAEADPAAKAAVIVGSAKAFSGGADIREFGKPREKPDLFEVNDQQDAMRKPLVAAIGGFALGGGLELALACHYRVAAPRTQLGLPEVKLGILPGSGGTQRLPRLVPMALAVEMMTTGNPIPAEKAQQLGLIDEVVA
;
A
#
# COMPACT_ATOMS: atom_id res chain seq x y z
N GLU A 1 14.87 -3.96 -9.60
CA GLU A 1 15.58 -5.03 -10.31
C GLU A 1 14.64 -6.18 -10.64
N VAL A 2 14.98 -6.99 -11.66
CA VAL A 2 14.24 -8.23 -11.98
C VAL A 2 15.04 -9.43 -11.44
N ARG A 3 14.39 -10.27 -10.63
CA ARG A 3 14.96 -11.52 -10.09
C ARG A 3 13.99 -12.66 -10.40
N ASP A 4 14.45 -13.69 -11.06
CA ASP A 4 13.67 -14.89 -11.41
C ASP A 4 12.31 -14.58 -12.07
N GLY A 5 12.28 -13.55 -12.90
CA GLY A 5 11.06 -13.10 -13.57
C GLY A 5 10.14 -12.21 -12.72
N VAL A 6 10.57 -11.77 -11.53
CA VAL A 6 9.82 -10.85 -10.67
C VAL A 6 10.52 -9.49 -10.62
N ALA A 7 9.80 -8.43 -10.98
CA ALA A 7 10.26 -7.05 -10.80
C ALA A 7 10.12 -6.64 -9.32
N VAL A 8 11.24 -6.50 -8.62
CA VAL A 8 11.26 -6.07 -7.22
C VAL A 8 11.37 -4.56 -7.14
N ILE A 9 10.33 -3.91 -6.63
CA ILE A 9 10.22 -2.46 -6.42
C ILE A 9 10.38 -2.19 -4.94
N THR A 10 11.54 -1.68 -4.53
CA THR A 10 11.83 -1.39 -3.12
C THR A 10 11.57 0.07 -2.80
N MET A 11 10.68 0.34 -1.86
CA MET A 11 10.48 1.67 -1.30
C MET A 11 11.55 1.95 -0.24
N ASN A 12 12.30 3.05 -0.43
CA ASN A 12 13.35 3.48 0.49
C ASN A 12 13.28 5.00 0.72
N ASN A 13 12.34 5.42 1.54
CA ASN A 13 12.15 6.80 1.99
C ASN A 13 12.02 6.85 3.51
N PRO A 14 13.14 6.66 4.25
CA PRO A 14 13.12 6.61 5.71
C PRO A 14 12.63 7.94 6.33
N PRO A 15 12.09 7.89 7.57
CA PRO A 15 12.05 6.71 8.46
C PRO A 15 10.89 5.76 8.21
N VAL A 16 9.81 6.18 7.53
CA VAL A 16 8.53 5.45 7.48
C VAL A 16 8.00 5.21 6.06
N ASN A 17 8.82 5.41 5.05
CA ASN A 17 8.39 5.34 3.64
C ASN A 17 7.15 6.20 3.36
N GLY A 18 7.19 7.47 3.81
CA GLY A 18 6.14 8.45 3.54
C GLY A 18 5.96 8.65 2.03
N LEU A 19 4.72 8.61 1.55
CA LEU A 19 4.36 8.66 0.13
C LEU A 19 4.35 10.11 -0.39
N GLY A 20 5.49 10.81 -0.26
CA GLY A 20 5.71 12.12 -0.85
C GLY A 20 5.83 12.06 -2.37
N ASN A 21 5.79 13.23 -3.03
CA ASN A 21 5.75 13.35 -4.49
C ASN A 21 6.89 12.60 -5.19
N ALA A 22 8.13 12.70 -4.68
CA ALA A 22 9.27 11.99 -5.26
C ALA A 22 9.09 10.47 -5.25
N LEU A 23 8.58 9.89 -4.15
CA LEU A 23 8.33 8.46 -4.06
C LEU A 23 7.16 8.04 -4.95
N ARG A 24 6.10 8.84 -5.04
CA ARG A 24 4.96 8.57 -5.93
C ARG A 24 5.38 8.58 -7.40
N LYS A 25 6.21 9.56 -7.83
CA LYS A 25 6.79 9.59 -9.19
C LYS A 25 7.61 8.34 -9.47
N ALA A 26 8.51 7.98 -8.55
CA ALA A 26 9.34 6.79 -8.71
C ALA A 26 8.50 5.50 -8.78
N LEU A 27 7.47 5.36 -7.95
CA LEU A 27 6.54 4.22 -8.00
C LEU A 27 5.83 4.15 -9.36
N MET A 28 5.27 5.27 -9.84
CA MET A 28 4.61 5.33 -11.14
C MET A 28 5.53 4.86 -12.27
N GLU A 29 6.76 5.39 -12.33
CA GLU A 29 7.75 5.02 -13.34
C GLU A 29 8.15 3.54 -13.26
N LEU A 30 8.36 3.02 -12.03
CA LEU A 30 8.78 1.63 -11.84
C LEU A 30 7.65 0.63 -12.13
N LEU A 31 6.40 0.96 -11.83
CA LEU A 31 5.23 0.16 -12.20
C LEU A 31 5.09 0.07 -13.73
N GLN A 32 5.21 1.22 -14.43
CA GLN A 32 5.19 1.25 -15.90
C GLN A 32 6.35 0.45 -16.52
N LYS A 33 7.56 0.58 -15.97
CA LYS A 33 8.72 -0.21 -16.40
C LYS A 33 8.51 -1.70 -16.17
N ALA A 34 8.00 -2.10 -15.00
CA ALA A 34 7.72 -3.50 -14.70
C ALA A 34 6.66 -4.09 -15.65
N GLU A 35 5.61 -3.33 -15.97
CA GLU A 35 4.58 -3.75 -16.93
C GLU A 35 5.15 -3.92 -18.34
N ALA A 36 6.04 -3.04 -18.78
CA ALA A 36 6.63 -3.06 -20.13
C ALA A 36 7.78 -4.07 -20.29
N ASP A 37 8.45 -4.48 -19.20
CA ASP A 37 9.65 -5.34 -19.26
C ASP A 37 9.27 -6.79 -19.60
N PRO A 38 9.71 -7.35 -20.75
CA PRO A 38 9.39 -8.74 -21.12
C PRO A 38 10.04 -9.78 -20.20
N ALA A 39 11.10 -9.43 -19.46
CA ALA A 39 11.74 -10.30 -18.49
C ALA A 39 10.95 -10.42 -17.18
N ALA A 40 10.10 -9.45 -16.87
CA ALA A 40 9.25 -9.48 -15.68
C ALA A 40 7.90 -10.14 -16.00
N LYS A 41 7.56 -11.19 -15.28
CA LYS A 41 6.26 -11.88 -15.34
C LYS A 41 5.30 -11.41 -14.25
N ALA A 42 5.84 -10.86 -13.16
CA ALA A 42 5.12 -10.30 -12.02
C ALA A 42 5.94 -9.16 -11.42
N ALA A 43 5.32 -8.38 -10.53
CA ALA A 43 6.00 -7.36 -9.76
C ALA A 43 5.66 -7.48 -8.26
N VAL A 44 6.58 -7.05 -7.40
CA VAL A 44 6.37 -6.94 -5.96
C VAL A 44 6.82 -5.58 -5.48
N ILE A 45 5.96 -4.91 -4.70
CA ILE A 45 6.32 -3.71 -3.93
C ILE A 45 6.71 -4.15 -2.53
N VAL A 46 7.88 -3.75 -2.09
CA VAL A 46 8.38 -4.05 -0.75
C VAL A 46 8.89 -2.78 -0.07
N GLY A 47 8.66 -2.66 1.23
CA GLY A 47 9.25 -1.63 2.07
C GLY A 47 10.48 -2.16 2.81
N SER A 48 10.70 -1.65 4.02
CA SER A 48 11.67 -2.18 4.96
C SER A 48 11.01 -3.14 5.97
N ALA A 49 11.81 -3.89 6.71
CA ALA A 49 11.30 -4.72 7.83
C ALA A 49 10.57 -3.88 8.90
N LYS A 50 10.86 -2.58 9.00
CA LYS A 50 10.25 -1.67 9.98
C LYS A 50 8.97 -1.02 9.47
N ALA A 51 8.88 -0.76 8.17
CA ALA A 51 7.74 -0.07 7.59
C ALA A 51 7.60 -0.41 6.09
N PHE A 52 6.43 -0.86 5.70
CA PHE A 52 6.01 -0.82 4.30
C PHE A 52 5.78 0.65 3.91
N SER A 53 4.82 1.31 4.56
CA SER A 53 4.63 2.76 4.46
C SER A 53 3.75 3.28 5.60
N GLY A 54 4.11 4.46 6.13
CA GLY A 54 3.31 5.23 7.10
C GLY A 54 2.20 6.07 6.46
N GLY A 55 2.04 6.02 5.13
CA GLY A 55 1.02 6.76 4.41
C GLY A 55 1.52 8.07 3.81
N ALA A 56 0.61 9.01 3.61
CA ALA A 56 0.92 10.30 3.01
C ALA A 56 2.02 11.06 3.77
N ASP A 57 2.88 11.75 3.03
CA ASP A 57 3.89 12.60 3.65
C ASP A 57 3.22 13.84 4.25
N ILE A 58 3.14 13.90 5.58
CA ILE A 58 2.52 15.01 6.29
C ILE A 58 3.16 16.38 5.99
N ARG A 59 4.40 16.40 5.50
CA ARG A 59 5.10 17.62 5.09
C ARG A 59 4.48 18.28 3.85
N GLU A 60 3.66 17.54 3.11
CA GLU A 60 2.91 18.04 1.95
C GLU A 60 1.52 18.59 2.32
N PHE A 61 1.07 18.41 3.56
CA PHE A 61 -0.25 18.91 4.00
C PHE A 61 -0.29 20.43 3.97
N GLY A 62 -1.40 20.98 3.48
CA GLY A 62 -1.58 22.42 3.31
C GLY A 62 -0.85 23.04 2.12
N LYS A 63 -0.13 22.25 1.33
CA LYS A 63 0.54 22.69 0.08
C LYS A 63 -0.28 22.31 -1.14
N PRO A 64 -0.07 22.98 -2.29
CA PRO A 64 -0.65 22.55 -3.56
C PRO A 64 -0.30 21.08 -3.84
N ARG A 65 -1.29 20.30 -4.28
CA ARG A 65 -1.07 18.89 -4.62
C ARG A 65 -0.22 18.77 -5.88
N GLU A 66 0.88 18.05 -5.78
CA GLU A 66 1.74 17.72 -6.91
C GLU A 66 1.40 16.34 -7.48
N LYS A 67 1.43 16.25 -8.82
CA LYS A 67 1.18 15.00 -9.54
C LYS A 67 2.48 14.18 -9.72
N PRO A 68 2.36 12.82 -9.80
CA PRO A 68 1.12 12.07 -9.56
C PRO A 68 0.70 12.15 -8.08
N ASP A 69 -0.60 12.18 -7.83
CA ASP A 69 -1.13 11.91 -6.49
C ASP A 69 -1.19 10.39 -6.25
N LEU A 70 -1.52 9.99 -5.01
CA LEU A 70 -1.56 8.56 -4.67
C LEU A 70 -2.70 7.83 -5.38
N PHE A 71 -3.79 8.53 -5.69
CA PHE A 71 -4.91 7.93 -6.43
C PHE A 71 -4.46 7.51 -7.83
N GLU A 72 -3.71 8.37 -8.53
CA GLU A 72 -3.15 8.06 -9.86
C GLU A 72 -2.14 6.90 -9.83
N VAL A 73 -1.35 6.78 -8.76
CA VAL A 73 -0.45 5.63 -8.56
C VAL A 73 -1.27 4.35 -8.38
N ASN A 74 -2.35 4.40 -7.58
CA ASN A 74 -3.24 3.25 -7.38
C ASN A 74 -3.99 2.88 -8.67
N ASP A 75 -4.40 3.85 -9.48
CA ASP A 75 -4.99 3.59 -10.80
C ASP A 75 -4.00 2.90 -11.75
N GLN A 76 -2.72 3.29 -11.69
CA GLN A 76 -1.68 2.59 -12.45
C GLN A 76 -1.51 1.14 -11.98
N GLN A 77 -1.63 0.86 -10.67
CA GLN A 77 -1.59 -0.50 -10.14
C GLN A 77 -2.79 -1.33 -10.63
N ASP A 78 -4.01 -0.76 -10.60
CA ASP A 78 -5.23 -1.40 -11.11
C ASP A 78 -5.13 -1.70 -12.63
N ALA A 79 -4.42 -0.87 -13.39
CA ALA A 79 -4.24 -1.04 -14.84
C ALA A 79 -3.17 -2.09 -15.21
N MET A 80 -2.40 -2.59 -14.26
CA MET A 80 -1.39 -3.62 -14.52
C MET A 80 -2.03 -4.95 -14.90
N ARG A 81 -1.54 -5.56 -15.98
CA ARG A 81 -1.93 -6.91 -16.42
C ARG A 81 -1.07 -7.99 -15.77
N LYS A 82 0.15 -7.64 -15.35
CA LYS A 82 1.04 -8.53 -14.61
C LYS A 82 0.62 -8.58 -13.14
N PRO A 83 0.67 -9.75 -12.50
CA PRO A 83 0.42 -9.83 -11.06
C PRO A 83 1.31 -8.86 -10.27
N LEU A 84 0.70 -8.10 -9.38
CA LEU A 84 1.36 -7.17 -8.49
C LEU A 84 1.09 -7.57 -7.03
N VAL A 85 2.16 -7.75 -6.27
CA VAL A 85 2.10 -8.17 -4.86
C VAL A 85 2.58 -7.04 -3.96
N ALA A 86 1.89 -6.80 -2.85
CA ALA A 86 2.42 -6.01 -1.75
C ALA A 86 3.06 -6.94 -0.71
N ALA A 87 4.36 -6.79 -0.45
CA ALA A 87 5.08 -7.51 0.61
C ALA A 87 5.29 -6.57 1.81
N ILE A 88 4.48 -6.75 2.85
CA ILE A 88 4.29 -5.78 3.93
C ILE A 88 5.08 -6.20 5.17
N GLY A 89 6.08 -5.39 5.53
CA GLY A 89 6.80 -5.52 6.80
C GLY A 89 6.48 -4.38 7.76
N GLY A 90 6.49 -4.66 9.07
CA GLY A 90 6.29 -3.67 10.14
C GLY A 90 4.90 -3.08 10.18
N PHE A 91 4.59 -2.14 9.29
CA PHE A 91 3.24 -1.56 9.19
C PHE A 91 2.92 -1.01 7.80
N ALA A 92 1.63 -1.01 7.45
CA ALA A 92 1.04 -0.27 6.34
C ALA A 92 -0.14 0.55 6.87
N LEU A 93 0.01 1.87 6.92
CA LEU A 93 -0.96 2.77 7.53
C LEU A 93 -1.42 3.85 6.56
N GLY A 94 -2.71 4.23 6.64
CA GLY A 94 -3.29 5.26 5.80
C GLY A 94 -3.04 5.00 4.32
N GLY A 95 -2.53 6.00 3.59
CA GLY A 95 -2.14 5.85 2.19
C GLY A 95 -1.21 4.66 1.91
N GLY A 96 -0.43 4.20 2.90
CA GLY A 96 0.39 2.99 2.77
C GLY A 96 -0.45 1.72 2.69
N LEU A 97 -1.54 1.63 3.46
CA LEU A 97 -2.50 0.55 3.30
C LEU A 97 -3.29 0.70 1.99
N GLU A 98 -3.66 1.92 1.60
CA GLU A 98 -4.35 2.17 0.33
C GLU A 98 -3.51 1.73 -0.87
N LEU A 99 -2.18 1.97 -0.84
CA LEU A 99 -1.23 1.46 -1.84
C LEU A 99 -1.22 -0.08 -1.88
N ALA A 100 -1.21 -0.74 -0.72
CA ALA A 100 -1.24 -2.19 -0.64
C ALA A 100 -2.58 -2.78 -1.12
N LEU A 101 -3.69 -2.10 -0.83
CA LEU A 101 -5.04 -2.50 -1.26
C LEU A 101 -5.24 -2.44 -2.77
N ALA A 102 -4.47 -1.62 -3.49
CA ALA A 102 -4.48 -1.55 -4.94
C ALA A 102 -3.63 -2.65 -5.61
N CYS A 103 -2.85 -3.42 -4.85
CA CYS A 103 -2.16 -4.60 -5.36
C CYS A 103 -3.13 -5.79 -5.51
N HIS A 104 -2.82 -6.72 -6.43
CA HIS A 104 -3.60 -7.92 -6.65
C HIS A 104 -3.53 -8.89 -5.47
N TYR A 105 -2.37 -8.98 -4.82
CA TYR A 105 -2.12 -9.90 -3.70
C TYR A 105 -1.32 -9.19 -2.61
N ARG A 106 -1.58 -9.53 -1.36
CA ARG A 106 -0.94 -8.93 -0.18
C ARG A 106 -0.40 -10.01 0.72
N VAL A 107 0.90 -9.98 0.96
CA VAL A 107 1.54 -10.80 1.99
C VAL A 107 2.09 -9.90 3.08
N ALA A 108 2.09 -10.38 4.31
CA ALA A 108 2.64 -9.61 5.42
C ALA A 108 3.52 -10.47 6.32
N ALA A 109 4.56 -9.86 6.88
CA ALA A 109 5.33 -10.46 7.96
C ALA A 109 4.46 -10.60 9.23
N PRO A 110 4.75 -11.58 10.12
CA PRO A 110 4.05 -11.72 11.38
C PRO A 110 4.03 -10.41 12.20
N ARG A 111 2.94 -10.16 12.89
CA ARG A 111 2.73 -8.97 13.74
C ARG A 111 2.71 -7.63 13.01
N THR A 112 2.79 -7.60 11.68
CA THR A 112 2.60 -6.39 10.87
C THR A 112 1.28 -5.71 11.22
N GLN A 113 1.29 -4.38 11.31
CA GLN A 113 0.10 -3.58 11.65
C GLN A 113 -0.49 -2.95 10.38
N LEU A 114 -1.79 -3.12 10.20
CA LEU A 114 -2.53 -2.62 9.02
C LEU A 114 -3.69 -1.75 9.48
N GLY A 115 -3.82 -0.53 8.95
CA GLY A 115 -4.88 0.37 9.39
C GLY A 115 -5.07 1.61 8.53
N LEU A 116 -6.21 2.27 8.74
CA LEU A 116 -6.57 3.54 8.12
C LEU A 116 -6.80 4.60 9.22
N PRO A 117 -5.71 5.20 9.78
CA PRO A 117 -5.78 6.10 10.91
C PRO A 117 -6.16 7.54 10.56
N GLU A 118 -6.62 7.81 9.35
CA GLU A 118 -6.92 9.15 8.83
C GLU A 118 -7.85 9.96 9.72
N VAL A 119 -8.83 9.30 10.34
CA VAL A 119 -9.77 9.94 11.28
C VAL A 119 -9.07 10.59 12.48
N LYS A 120 -7.93 10.06 12.92
CA LYS A 120 -7.12 10.64 14.01
C LYS A 120 -6.45 11.97 13.61
N LEU A 121 -6.42 12.27 12.31
CA LEU A 121 -5.94 13.52 11.72
C LEU A 121 -7.10 14.43 11.27
N GLY A 122 -8.37 14.04 11.53
CA GLY A 122 -9.54 14.78 11.10
C GLY A 122 -9.83 14.72 9.59
N ILE A 123 -9.31 13.71 8.90
CA ILE A 123 -9.51 13.48 7.47
C ILE A 123 -10.07 12.08 7.22
N LEU A 124 -10.38 11.76 5.97
CA LEU A 124 -10.82 10.44 5.51
C LEU A 124 -9.74 9.77 4.64
N PRO A 125 -9.74 8.42 4.51
CA PRO A 125 -8.93 7.74 3.52
C PRO A 125 -9.26 8.25 2.12
N GLY A 126 -8.27 8.85 1.44
CA GLY A 126 -8.49 9.65 0.23
C GLY A 126 -8.06 8.98 -1.08
N SER A 127 -7.43 7.81 -1.01
CA SER A 127 -6.86 7.16 -2.20
C SER A 127 -7.43 5.76 -2.46
N GLY A 128 -8.71 5.59 -2.15
CA GLY A 128 -9.48 4.39 -2.45
C GLY A 128 -9.70 3.44 -1.27
N GLY A 129 -9.16 3.72 -0.09
CA GLY A 129 -9.35 2.89 1.11
C GLY A 129 -10.82 2.68 1.47
N THR A 130 -11.64 3.74 1.37
CA THR A 130 -13.09 3.68 1.60
C THR A 130 -13.84 2.78 0.60
N GLN A 131 -13.22 2.47 -0.53
CA GLN A 131 -13.81 1.64 -1.58
C GLN A 131 -13.25 0.21 -1.59
N ARG A 132 -11.93 0.07 -1.41
CA ARG A 132 -11.26 -1.24 -1.48
C ARG A 132 -11.44 -2.05 -0.20
N LEU A 133 -11.28 -1.42 0.97
CA LEU A 133 -11.38 -2.13 2.25
C LEU A 133 -12.72 -2.86 2.44
N PRO A 134 -13.91 -2.23 2.25
CA PRO A 134 -15.19 -2.92 2.48
C PRO A 134 -15.53 -3.99 1.43
N ARG A 135 -14.74 -4.10 0.36
CA ARG A 135 -14.85 -5.19 -0.63
C ARG A 135 -14.02 -6.42 -0.28
N LEU A 136 -13.08 -6.28 0.66
CA LEU A 136 -12.18 -7.35 1.09
C LEU A 136 -12.57 -7.94 2.44
N VAL A 137 -13.08 -7.09 3.35
CA VAL A 137 -13.41 -7.49 4.73
C VAL A 137 -14.89 -7.28 5.04
N PRO A 138 -15.42 -7.90 6.12
CA PRO A 138 -16.78 -7.60 6.58
C PRO A 138 -17.00 -6.10 6.79
N MET A 139 -18.16 -5.58 6.36
CA MET A 139 -18.49 -4.15 6.41
C MET A 139 -18.32 -3.56 7.82
N ALA A 140 -18.71 -4.28 8.87
CA ALA A 140 -18.56 -3.84 10.25
C ALA A 140 -17.10 -3.54 10.61
N LEU A 141 -16.16 -4.40 10.19
CA LEU A 141 -14.73 -4.19 10.40
C LEU A 141 -14.22 -3.01 9.57
N ALA A 142 -14.65 -2.90 8.31
CA ALA A 142 -14.23 -1.76 7.46
C ALA A 142 -14.64 -0.43 8.09
N VAL A 143 -15.89 -0.32 8.56
CA VAL A 143 -16.39 0.86 9.27
C VAL A 143 -15.59 1.09 10.55
N GLU A 144 -15.38 0.07 11.39
CA GLU A 144 -14.59 0.18 12.62
C GLU A 144 -13.18 0.72 12.33
N MET A 145 -12.45 0.13 11.39
CA MET A 145 -11.09 0.55 11.05
C MET A 145 -11.03 2.00 10.57
N MET A 146 -11.99 2.46 9.76
CA MET A 146 -12.03 3.82 9.23
C MET A 146 -12.51 4.86 10.25
N THR A 147 -13.39 4.49 11.19
CA THR A 147 -13.96 5.43 12.16
C THR A 147 -13.17 5.52 13.47
N THR A 148 -12.46 4.46 13.85
CA THR A 148 -11.59 4.46 15.02
C THR A 148 -10.13 4.76 14.68
N GLY A 149 -9.71 4.43 13.46
CA GLY A 149 -8.32 4.52 13.00
C GLY A 149 -7.39 3.53 13.74
N ASN A 150 -7.93 2.48 14.36
CA ASN A 150 -7.13 1.47 15.05
C ASN A 150 -6.63 0.43 14.05
N PRO A 151 -5.33 0.12 14.05
CA PRO A 151 -4.78 -0.93 13.20
C PRO A 151 -5.14 -2.32 13.73
N ILE A 152 -5.08 -3.31 12.84
CA ILE A 152 -5.18 -4.72 13.18
C ILE A 152 -3.89 -5.46 12.82
N PRO A 153 -3.50 -6.50 13.57
CA PRO A 153 -2.31 -7.30 13.25
C PRO A 153 -2.56 -8.21 12.04
N ALA A 154 -1.46 -8.59 11.37
CA ALA A 154 -1.46 -9.40 10.15
C ALA A 154 -2.25 -10.69 10.28
N GLU A 155 -2.15 -11.37 11.41
CA GLU A 155 -2.84 -12.63 11.67
C GLU A 155 -4.37 -12.46 11.65
N LYS A 156 -4.86 -11.38 12.28
CA LYS A 156 -6.29 -11.01 12.23
C LYS A 156 -6.69 -10.55 10.83
N ALA A 157 -5.81 -9.79 10.17
CA ALA A 157 -6.03 -9.30 8.81
C ALA A 157 -6.18 -10.46 7.81
N GLN A 158 -5.38 -11.51 7.93
CA GLN A 158 -5.50 -12.72 7.12
C GLN A 158 -6.82 -13.45 7.37
N GLN A 159 -7.18 -13.67 8.63
CA GLN A 159 -8.43 -14.34 8.99
C GLN A 159 -9.67 -13.64 8.43
N LEU A 160 -9.60 -12.32 8.27
CA LEU A 160 -10.72 -11.48 7.82
C LEU A 160 -10.65 -11.11 6.34
N GLY A 161 -9.64 -11.56 5.59
CA GLY A 161 -9.51 -11.37 4.16
C GLY A 161 -8.84 -10.05 3.73
N LEU A 162 -8.29 -9.26 4.68
CA LEU A 162 -7.58 -8.03 4.35
C LEU A 162 -6.25 -8.31 3.65
N ILE A 163 -5.54 -9.35 4.07
CA ILE A 163 -4.35 -9.88 3.41
C ILE A 163 -4.54 -11.35 3.07
N ASP A 164 -3.78 -11.82 2.11
CA ASP A 164 -3.91 -13.15 1.57
C ASP A 164 -3.06 -14.16 2.38
N GLU A 165 -1.86 -13.75 2.84
CA GLU A 165 -0.96 -14.67 3.53
C GLU A 165 -0.07 -13.94 4.56
N VAL A 166 0.19 -14.60 5.70
CA VAL A 166 1.26 -14.23 6.63
C VAL A 166 2.47 -15.10 6.32
N VAL A 167 3.60 -14.46 5.99
CA VAL A 167 4.85 -15.12 5.59
C VAL A 167 5.99 -14.73 6.53
N ALA A 168 6.82 -15.71 6.91
CA ALA A 168 7.96 -15.51 7.82
C ALA A 168 9.18 -14.92 7.10
#